data_57166969c39115b400c8185f30c386b1
#
_entry.id   57166969c39115b400c8185f30c386b1
#
_cell.length_a   1.000
_cell.length_b   1.000
_cell.length_c   1.000
_cell.angle_alpha   90.00
_cell.angle_beta   90.00
_cell.angle_gamma   90.00
#
_symmetry.space_group_name_H-M   'P 1'
#
loop_
_entity.id
_entity.type
_entity.pdbx_description
1 polymer ?
#
loop_
_entity_poly.entity_id
_entity_poly.type
_entity_poly.pdbx_seq_one_letter_code
_entity_poly.pdbx_strand_id
1 'polypeptide(L)'
;MPRCGQSAAGIQRRLRCATRGATQILALVLCCWAFPGGAEPPKSISVELNKLEQEGGSCRAYLVVANPGTDAFSVFTLDLFIFDSGTIAQRLAIELSPIRPAKTTVKVFDIPQTACGGIGSILVNDVIHCRDASGDVADCINRISTSSKLPVTLSK
;
A
#
# COMPACT_ATOMS: atom_id res chain seq x y z
N MET A 1 -48.54 -58.66 -18.76
CA MET A 1 -49.71 -59.47 -18.38
C MET A 1 -49.83 -59.53 -16.89
N PRO A 2 -50.94 -59.43 -16.27
CA PRO A 2 -52.11 -58.61 -16.54
C PRO A 2 -52.59 -57.78 -15.33
N ARG A 3 -53.44 -56.89 -15.62
CA ARG A 3 -54.82 -56.57 -15.16
C ARG A 3 -54.92 -55.71 -13.86
N CYS A 4 -55.41 -54.52 -13.98
CA CYS A 4 -56.86 -54.16 -14.05
C CYS A 4 -57.65 -54.38 -12.78
N GLY A 5 -58.23 -53.32 -12.30
CA GLY A 5 -59.29 -53.31 -11.30
C GLY A 5 -59.55 -51.89 -10.86
N GLN A 6 -60.26 -51.13 -11.50
CA GLN A 6 -61.64 -50.60 -11.52
C GLN A 6 -62.38 -50.72 -10.21
N SER A 7 -62.85 -49.63 -9.69
CA SER A 7 -64.27 -49.19 -9.51
C SER A 7 -64.35 -48.41 -8.20
N ALA A 8 -64.87 -47.37 -8.12
CA ALA A 8 -66.08 -46.60 -8.40
C ALA A 8 -66.65 -45.95 -7.12
N ALA A 9 -67.16 -44.79 -7.36
CA ALA A 9 -68.30 -44.14 -6.70
C ALA A 9 -68.15 -43.70 -5.23
N GLY A 10 -68.13 -42.44 -5.01
CA GLY A 10 -69.36 -41.72 -4.87
C GLY A 10 -69.35 -40.84 -3.63
N ILE A 11 -69.92 -39.74 -3.81
CA ILE A 11 -70.59 -38.86 -2.81
C ILE A 11 -69.91 -37.53 -2.59
N GLN A 12 -70.49 -36.60 -3.32
CA GLN A 12 -70.40 -35.18 -3.06
C GLN A 12 -70.89 -34.86 -1.64
N ARG A 13 -70.16 -34.06 -0.93
CA ARG A 13 -70.72 -33.13 0.02
C ARG A 13 -70.03 -31.79 -0.07
N ARG A 14 -70.80 -30.88 -0.59
CA ARG A 14 -70.58 -29.44 -0.45
C ARG A 14 -70.60 -29.07 1.03
N LEU A 15 -69.66 -28.32 1.49
CA LEU A 15 -69.84 -27.40 2.58
C LEU A 15 -68.77 -26.30 2.55
N ARG A 16 -69.22 -25.19 2.03
CA ARG A 16 -69.12 -23.81 2.56
C ARG A 16 -67.77 -23.26 3.00
N CYS A 17 -67.48 -22.23 2.24
CA CYS A 17 -66.61 -21.08 2.61
C CYS A 17 -66.55 -20.81 4.09
N ALA A 18 -65.35 -20.66 4.62
CA ALA A 18 -65.03 -19.78 5.68
C ALA A 18 -63.71 -19.08 5.35
N THR A 19 -63.85 -17.88 4.90
CA THR A 19 -62.83 -16.86 4.83
C THR A 19 -62.26 -16.59 6.20
N ARG A 20 -61.03 -16.84 6.46
CA ARG A 20 -60.28 -16.19 7.53
C ARG A 20 -58.79 -16.12 7.21
N GLY A 21 -58.36 -14.94 6.90
CA GLY A 21 -57.14 -14.31 7.39
C GLY A 21 -55.84 -15.08 7.21
N ALA A 22 -55.31 -15.15 5.98
CA ALA A 22 -53.91 -15.44 5.82
C ALA A 22 -53.10 -14.19 6.17
N THR A 23 -52.65 -14.13 7.40
CA THR A 23 -51.59 -13.17 7.81
C THR A 23 -50.30 -13.67 7.21
N GLN A 24 -49.93 -13.12 6.08
CA GLN A 24 -48.61 -13.34 5.50
C GLN A 24 -47.61 -12.65 6.42
N ILE A 25 -46.92 -13.44 7.24
CA ILE A 25 -45.70 -13.03 7.92
C ILE A 25 -44.62 -12.98 6.85
N LEU A 26 -44.43 -11.79 6.31
CA LEU A 26 -43.30 -11.46 5.44
C LEU A 26 -42.02 -11.45 6.30
N ALA A 27 -41.38 -12.61 6.43
CA ALA A 27 -40.09 -12.70 7.06
C ALA A 27 -39.06 -11.96 6.15
N LEU A 28 -38.82 -10.70 6.50
CA LEU A 28 -37.67 -9.92 5.96
C LEU A 28 -36.42 -10.60 6.46
N VAL A 29 -35.85 -11.47 5.64
CA VAL A 29 -34.46 -11.94 5.77
C VAL A 29 -33.58 -10.76 5.42
N LEU A 30 -33.22 -9.95 6.41
CA LEU A 30 -32.10 -9.01 6.30
C LEU A 30 -30.82 -9.84 6.14
N CYS A 31 -30.43 -10.10 4.90
CA CYS A 31 -29.07 -10.49 4.59
C CYS A 31 -28.14 -9.33 4.98
N CYS A 32 -27.58 -9.36 6.18
CA CYS A 32 -26.41 -8.60 6.54
C CYS A 32 -25.27 -9.01 5.62
N TRP A 33 -25.10 -8.30 4.51
CA TRP A 33 -23.90 -8.37 3.73
C TRP A 33 -22.79 -7.71 4.57
N ALA A 34 -22.10 -8.52 5.36
CA ALA A 34 -20.85 -8.13 5.97
C ALA A 34 -19.87 -7.93 4.79
N PHE A 35 -19.68 -6.68 4.38
CA PHE A 35 -18.56 -6.32 3.52
C PHE A 35 -17.30 -6.66 4.31
N PRO A 36 -16.42 -7.53 3.80
CA PRO A 36 -15.11 -7.66 4.39
C PRO A 36 -14.48 -6.27 4.28
N GLY A 37 -14.30 -5.60 5.42
CA GLY A 37 -13.51 -4.39 5.50
C GLY A 37 -12.12 -4.76 5.04
N GLY A 38 -11.79 -4.46 3.77
CA GLY A 38 -10.45 -4.60 3.26
C GLY A 38 -9.55 -3.71 4.12
N ALA A 39 -8.62 -4.32 4.86
CA ALA A 39 -7.59 -3.57 5.54
C ALA A 39 -6.87 -2.75 4.46
N GLU A 40 -6.96 -1.42 4.56
CA GLU A 40 -6.19 -0.51 3.69
C GLU A 40 -4.72 -0.88 3.86
N PRO A 41 -3.99 -1.15 2.77
CA PRO A 41 -2.59 -1.50 2.89
C PRO A 41 -1.86 -0.40 3.66
N PRO A 42 -0.89 -0.74 4.51
CA PRO A 42 -0.16 0.24 5.31
C PRO A 42 0.39 1.32 4.39
N LYS A 43 0.10 2.58 4.71
CA LYS A 43 0.55 3.72 3.92
C LYS A 43 2.07 3.77 3.95
N SER A 44 2.71 3.48 2.82
CA SER A 44 4.16 3.51 2.71
C SER A 44 4.69 4.94 2.75
N ILE A 45 5.88 5.12 3.33
CA ILE A 45 6.64 6.35 3.26
C ILE A 45 7.11 6.53 1.82
N SER A 46 6.71 7.60 1.15
CA SER A 46 7.20 7.88 -0.19
C SER A 46 8.52 8.65 -0.13
N VAL A 47 9.47 8.20 -0.93
CA VAL A 47 10.76 8.85 -1.16
C VAL A 47 10.85 9.19 -2.63
N GLU A 48 10.80 10.48 -2.96
CA GLU A 48 10.81 10.96 -4.34
C GLU A 48 12.08 11.75 -4.62
N LEU A 49 12.84 11.37 -5.65
CA LEU A 49 13.93 12.19 -6.18
C LEU A 49 13.31 13.36 -6.96
N ASN A 50 13.40 14.56 -6.39
CA ASN A 50 12.71 15.73 -6.93
C ASN A 50 13.64 16.63 -7.76
N LYS A 51 14.89 16.84 -7.32
CA LYS A 51 15.86 17.71 -7.98
C LYS A 51 17.28 17.16 -7.83
N LEU A 52 18.10 17.38 -8.87
CA LEU A 52 19.55 17.31 -8.84
C LEU A 52 20.10 18.66 -9.24
N GLU A 53 21.13 19.14 -8.55
CA GLU A 53 21.72 20.46 -8.77
C GLU A 53 23.23 20.37 -8.68
N GLN A 54 23.92 20.88 -9.71
CA GLN A 54 25.37 20.88 -9.71
C GLN A 54 25.90 21.90 -8.72
N GLU A 55 26.69 21.46 -7.76
CA GLU A 55 27.34 22.30 -6.74
C GLU A 55 28.85 22.05 -6.76
N GLY A 56 29.57 22.91 -7.50
CA GLY A 56 31.01 22.72 -7.69
C GLY A 56 31.35 21.34 -8.26
N GLY A 57 32.13 20.55 -7.54
CA GLY A 57 32.52 19.19 -7.90
C GLY A 57 31.55 18.09 -7.43
N SER A 58 30.40 18.45 -6.83
CA SER A 58 29.43 17.51 -6.27
C SER A 58 28.06 17.69 -6.91
N CYS A 59 27.23 16.66 -6.86
CA CYS A 59 25.82 16.73 -7.24
C CYS A 59 24.95 16.75 -5.99
N ARG A 60 24.22 17.84 -5.77
CA ARG A 60 23.27 17.97 -4.68
C ARG A 60 21.93 17.36 -5.06
N ALA A 61 21.47 16.42 -4.26
CA ALA A 61 20.20 15.73 -4.46
C ALA A 61 19.16 16.21 -3.43
N TYR A 62 17.92 16.38 -3.92
CA TYR A 62 16.76 16.77 -3.12
C TYR A 62 15.76 15.62 -3.15
N LEU A 63 15.48 15.05 -1.98
CA LEU A 63 14.44 14.03 -1.79
C LEU A 63 13.23 14.67 -1.10
N VAL A 64 12.06 14.45 -1.67
CA VAL A 64 10.78 14.73 -1.00
C VAL A 64 10.36 13.44 -0.30
N VAL A 65 10.28 13.49 1.02
CA VAL A 65 9.90 12.35 1.87
C VAL A 65 8.55 12.64 2.49
N ALA A 66 7.53 11.85 2.15
CA ALA A 66 6.19 12.00 2.71
C ALA A 66 5.80 10.73 3.48
N ASN A 67 5.40 10.93 4.73
CA ASN A 67 4.85 9.88 5.58
C ASN A 67 3.35 10.12 5.74
N PRO A 68 2.47 9.44 5.00
CA PRO A 68 1.03 9.57 5.15
C PRO A 68 0.49 8.76 6.33
N GLY A 69 1.32 7.93 6.95
CA GLY A 69 0.96 7.05 8.06
C GLY A 69 1.01 7.74 9.42
N THR A 70 0.77 6.95 10.46
CA THR A 70 0.78 7.36 11.86
C THR A 70 2.10 7.07 12.58
N ASP A 71 2.96 6.25 11.97
CA ASP A 71 4.24 5.85 12.56
C ASP A 71 5.26 7.00 12.49
N ALA A 72 6.05 7.13 13.54
CA ALA A 72 7.14 8.09 13.61
C ALA A 72 8.47 7.33 13.73
N PHE A 73 9.49 7.77 12.96
CA PHE A 73 10.82 7.17 13.07
C PHE A 73 11.81 8.20 13.55
N SER A 74 12.50 7.86 14.64
CA SER A 74 13.56 8.67 15.23
C SER A 74 14.90 8.46 14.54
N VAL A 75 15.11 7.30 13.92
CA VAL A 75 16.25 6.97 13.06
C VAL A 75 15.73 6.31 11.79
N PHE A 76 16.20 6.77 10.63
CA PHE A 76 15.82 6.21 9.33
C PHE A 76 16.92 6.51 8.31
N THR A 77 17.83 5.56 8.11
CA THR A 77 19.01 5.72 7.26
C THR A 77 18.92 4.82 6.04
N LEU A 78 18.92 5.42 4.86
CA LEU A 78 18.97 4.70 3.59
C LEU A 78 20.41 4.32 3.23
N ASP A 79 20.57 3.14 2.66
CA ASP A 79 21.77 2.69 1.95
C ASP A 79 21.54 2.88 0.44
N LEU A 80 22.24 3.83 -0.16
CA LEU A 80 22.09 4.19 -1.56
C LEU A 80 23.29 3.74 -2.39
N PHE A 81 23.02 3.19 -3.57
CA PHE A 81 24.01 3.01 -4.63
C PHE A 81 23.71 3.97 -5.78
N ILE A 82 24.73 4.73 -6.17
CA ILE A 82 24.69 5.66 -7.30
C ILE A 82 25.32 4.96 -8.50
N PHE A 83 24.62 4.95 -9.63
CA PHE A 83 25.10 4.35 -10.86
C PHE A 83 25.42 5.43 -11.89
N ASP A 84 26.59 5.32 -12.50
CA ASP A 84 26.99 6.05 -13.69
C ASP A 84 27.11 5.06 -14.84
N SER A 85 26.41 5.32 -15.94
CA SER A 85 26.43 4.49 -17.15
C SER A 85 26.21 2.99 -16.89
N GLY A 86 25.42 2.66 -15.85
CA GLY A 86 25.09 1.29 -15.45
C GLY A 86 26.10 0.62 -14.53
N THR A 87 27.18 1.31 -14.14
CA THR A 87 28.16 0.81 -13.16
C THR A 87 28.00 1.53 -11.82
N ILE A 88 28.33 0.84 -10.71
CA ILE A 88 28.29 1.45 -9.38
C ILE A 88 29.42 2.48 -9.29
N ALA A 89 29.05 3.75 -9.17
CA ALA A 89 29.98 4.86 -8.97
C ALA A 89 30.27 5.09 -7.48
N GLN A 90 29.21 5.06 -6.64
CA GLN A 90 29.33 5.33 -5.22
C GLN A 90 28.28 4.59 -4.40
N ARG A 91 28.58 4.45 -3.08
CA ARG A 91 27.64 4.03 -2.05
C ARG A 91 27.56 5.12 -0.97
N LEU A 92 26.36 5.48 -0.56
CA LEU A 92 26.13 6.53 0.43
C LEU A 92 25.12 6.07 1.46
N ALA A 93 25.34 6.41 2.72
CA ALA A 93 24.33 6.29 3.80
C ALA A 93 23.70 7.67 4.02
N ILE A 94 22.37 7.76 3.86
CA ILE A 94 21.63 9.03 3.93
C ILE A 94 20.61 8.97 5.05
N GLU A 95 20.72 9.89 6.01
CA GLU A 95 19.81 10.02 7.14
C GLU A 95 18.56 10.80 6.73
N LEU A 96 17.38 10.16 6.79
CA LEU A 96 16.10 10.80 6.51
C LEU A 96 15.36 11.27 7.76
N SER A 97 15.81 10.85 8.94
CA SER A 97 15.13 11.20 10.21
C SER A 97 15.21 12.69 10.57
N PRO A 98 14.32 13.13 11.46
CA PRO A 98 13.15 12.40 11.94
C PRO A 98 12.05 12.33 10.89
N ILE A 99 11.40 11.16 10.75
CA ILE A 99 10.21 11.00 9.92
C ILE A 99 8.98 11.08 10.84
N ARG A 100 8.17 12.13 10.66
CA ARG A 100 6.99 12.40 11.50
C ARG A 100 5.72 11.94 10.82
N PRO A 101 4.68 11.54 11.59
CA PRO A 101 3.37 11.18 11.06
C PRO A 101 2.74 12.32 10.24
N ALA A 102 2.00 11.96 9.21
CA ALA A 102 1.25 12.88 8.34
C ALA A 102 2.08 14.09 7.87
N LYS A 103 3.39 13.91 7.65
CA LYS A 103 4.34 15.00 7.33
C LYS A 103 5.08 14.72 6.04
N THR A 104 5.19 15.77 5.22
CA THR A 104 6.13 15.81 4.08
C THR A 104 7.31 16.70 4.46
N THR A 105 8.52 16.26 4.15
CA THR A 105 9.78 16.98 4.38
C THR A 105 10.67 16.88 3.16
N VAL A 106 11.57 17.84 2.99
CA VAL A 106 12.64 17.77 1.99
C VAL A 106 13.94 17.44 2.71
N LYS A 107 14.64 16.44 2.18
CA LYS A 107 15.98 16.05 2.60
C LYS A 107 16.96 16.38 1.49
N VAL A 108 18.09 16.96 1.86
CA VAL A 108 19.12 17.38 0.92
C VAL A 108 20.42 16.72 1.32
N PHE A 109 21.13 16.18 0.33
CA PHE A 109 22.46 15.59 0.52
C PHE A 109 23.32 15.80 -0.73
N ASP A 110 24.62 15.79 -0.54
CA ASP A 110 25.58 15.91 -1.62
C ASP A 110 26.13 14.53 -2.01
N ILE A 111 26.21 14.27 -3.31
CA ILE A 111 26.93 13.15 -3.90
C ILE A 111 28.30 13.68 -4.31
N PRO A 112 29.35 13.42 -3.50
CA PRO A 112 30.64 14.06 -3.69
C PRO A 112 31.33 13.55 -4.97
N GLN A 113 32.16 14.40 -5.56
CA GLN A 113 32.97 14.06 -6.73
C GLN A 113 32.17 13.48 -7.91
N THR A 114 30.92 13.90 -8.05
CA THR A 114 29.99 13.40 -9.06
C THR A 114 29.36 14.54 -9.82
N ALA A 115 29.43 14.52 -11.14
CA ALA A 115 28.66 15.41 -11.98
C ALA A 115 27.20 14.94 -12.05
N CYS A 116 26.21 15.83 -11.86
CA CYS A 116 24.81 15.43 -11.91
C CYS A 116 24.41 14.77 -13.24
N GLY A 117 24.99 15.23 -14.36
CA GLY A 117 24.73 14.65 -15.68
C GLY A 117 25.31 13.25 -15.90
N GLY A 118 26.20 12.78 -15.01
CA GLY A 118 26.74 11.41 -15.04
C GLY A 118 25.87 10.40 -14.29
N ILE A 119 24.91 10.85 -13.48
CA ILE A 119 24.06 9.96 -12.70
C ILE A 119 23.00 9.35 -13.61
N GLY A 120 23.06 8.03 -13.81
CA GLY A 120 22.07 7.27 -14.59
C GLY A 120 20.89 6.81 -13.74
N SER A 121 21.17 6.28 -12.53
CA SER A 121 20.16 5.81 -11.60
C SER A 121 20.67 5.82 -10.15
N ILE A 122 19.72 5.79 -9.21
CA ILE A 122 19.96 5.66 -7.79
C ILE A 122 19.13 4.48 -7.28
N LEU A 123 19.77 3.53 -6.59
CA LEU A 123 19.11 2.39 -5.96
C LEU A 123 19.09 2.58 -4.45
N VAL A 124 17.93 2.51 -3.84
CA VAL A 124 17.79 2.32 -2.40
C VAL A 124 17.96 0.82 -2.14
N ASN A 125 19.17 0.43 -1.77
CA ASN A 125 19.52 -0.97 -1.54
C ASN A 125 18.86 -1.51 -0.26
N ASP A 126 18.86 -0.69 0.81
CA ASP A 126 18.28 -1.06 2.10
C ASP A 126 17.99 0.17 2.97
N VAL A 127 17.29 -0.07 4.08
CA VAL A 127 17.18 0.84 5.22
C VAL A 127 18.02 0.26 6.36
N ILE A 128 19.27 0.69 6.44
CA ILE A 128 20.27 0.08 7.34
C ILE A 128 20.10 0.42 8.82
N HIS A 129 19.42 1.53 9.12
CA HIS A 129 19.04 1.90 10.48
C HIS A 129 17.60 2.38 10.47
N CYS A 130 16.76 1.76 11.29
CA CYS A 130 15.36 2.10 11.41
C CYS A 130 14.91 1.93 12.86
N ARG A 131 14.48 3.02 13.50
CA ARG A 131 14.05 3.02 14.89
C ARG A 131 12.85 3.93 15.10
N ASP A 132 11.89 3.44 15.85
CA ASP A 132 10.75 4.20 16.36
C ASP A 132 10.85 4.42 17.88
N ALA A 133 9.73 4.78 18.52
CA ALA A 133 9.67 4.97 19.98
C ALA A 133 9.81 3.65 20.77
N SER A 134 9.56 2.51 20.14
CA SER A 134 9.60 1.17 20.75
C SER A 134 10.98 0.51 20.59
N GLY A 135 11.85 1.04 19.73
CA GLY A 135 13.18 0.52 19.46
C GLY A 135 13.46 0.28 18.00
N ASP A 136 14.32 -0.69 17.69
CA ASP A 136 14.68 -1.05 16.32
C ASP A 136 13.51 -1.73 15.60
N VAL A 137 13.26 -1.30 14.37
CA VAL A 137 12.19 -1.80 13.52
C VAL A 137 12.77 -2.61 12.37
N ALA A 138 12.29 -3.84 12.20
CA ALA A 138 12.71 -4.70 11.10
C ALA A 138 11.99 -4.34 9.78
N ASP A 139 12.60 -4.76 8.67
CA ASP A 139 12.00 -4.71 7.33
C ASP A 139 11.50 -3.33 6.87
N CYS A 140 12.16 -2.27 7.30
CA CYS A 140 11.80 -0.90 6.95
C CYS A 140 11.88 -0.61 5.45
N ILE A 141 12.68 -1.36 4.70
CA ILE A 141 12.73 -1.28 3.24
C ILE A 141 11.36 -1.56 2.60
N ASN A 142 10.56 -2.43 3.21
CA ASN A 142 9.22 -2.75 2.74
C ASN A 142 8.18 -1.66 3.07
N ARG A 143 8.55 -0.71 3.94
CA ARG A 143 7.70 0.43 4.34
C ARG A 143 7.87 1.66 3.48
N ILE A 144 8.79 1.64 2.50
CA ILE A 144 8.99 2.76 1.59
C ILE A 144 8.51 2.45 0.18
N SER A 145 8.18 3.50 -0.55
CA SER A 145 8.00 3.52 -2.00
C SER A 145 8.90 4.58 -2.61
N THR A 146 9.44 4.30 -3.78
CA THR A 146 10.37 5.20 -4.47
C THR A 146 9.77 5.74 -5.75
N SER A 147 10.10 6.97 -6.11
CA SER A 147 9.76 7.60 -7.38
C SER A 147 10.76 8.68 -7.75
N SER A 148 10.72 9.13 -9.01
CA SER A 148 11.55 10.23 -9.49
C SER A 148 10.75 11.19 -10.37
N LYS A 149 11.02 12.48 -10.26
CA LYS A 149 10.54 13.53 -11.16
C LYS A 149 11.53 13.81 -12.30
N LEU A 150 12.68 13.14 -12.28
CA LEU A 150 13.77 13.35 -13.21
C LEU A 150 13.91 12.14 -14.15
N PRO A 151 14.67 12.27 -15.26
CA PRO A 151 15.06 11.12 -16.07
C PRO A 151 15.88 10.08 -15.30
N VAL A 152 16.62 10.53 -14.27
CA VAL A 152 17.35 9.64 -13.33
C VAL A 152 16.33 8.87 -12.50
N THR A 153 16.38 7.54 -12.56
CA THR A 153 15.46 6.69 -11.79
C THR A 153 15.90 6.57 -10.34
N LEU A 154 14.91 6.56 -9.42
CA LEU A 154 15.08 6.13 -8.03
C LEU A 154 14.30 4.85 -7.83
N SER A 155 14.98 3.74 -7.56
CA SER A 155 14.39 2.41 -7.39
C SER A 155 14.77 1.80 -6.03
N LYS A 156 14.13 0.68 -5.67
CA LYS A 156 14.49 -0.19 -4.55
C LYS A 156 14.34 -1.65 -4.93
#